data_9fe74f569eb82a49ea148eadc9a9c67c
#
_entry.id   9fe74f569eb82a49ea148eadc9a9c67c
#
_cell.length_a   1.000
_cell.length_b   1.000
_cell.length_c   1.000
_cell.angle_alpha   90.00
_cell.angle_beta   90.00
_cell.angle_gamma   90.00
#
_symmetry.space_group_name_H-M   'P 1'
#
loop_
_entity.id
_entity.type
_entity.pdbx_description
1 polymer ?
#
loop_
_entity_poly.entity_id
_entity_poly.type
_entity_poly.pdbx_seq_one_letter_code
_entity_poly.pdbx_strand_id
1 'polypeptide(L)' 'MARLTGDVDDPECNQNDCPNLYRTKRGSIIVQGDVSDAFTPSDGEGLVEIPEHVLREAFRALGW' A
#
# COMPACT_ATOMS: atom_id res chain seq x y z
N MET A 1 -10.81 9.09 -0.85
CA MET A 1 -9.63 8.25 -1.20
C MET A 1 -10.09 6.82 -1.39
N ALA A 2 -9.66 6.18 -2.45
CA ALA A 2 -10.10 4.83 -2.80
C ALA A 2 -9.03 3.80 -2.47
N ARG A 3 -9.39 2.75 -1.75
CA ARG A 3 -8.50 1.63 -1.46
C ARG A 3 -8.45 0.71 -2.69
N LEU A 4 -7.23 0.38 -3.13
CA LEU A 4 -7.00 -0.45 -4.32
C LEU A 4 -6.77 -1.93 -3.98
N THR A 5 -6.45 -2.24 -2.74
CA THR A 5 -6.09 -3.58 -2.30
C THR A 5 -6.85 -3.95 -1.04
N GLY A 6 -6.65 -5.18 -0.56
CA GLY A 6 -7.28 -5.62 0.67
C GLY A 6 -8.72 -6.04 0.44
N ASP A 7 -8.89 -7.21 -0.19
CA ASP A 7 -10.21 -7.79 -0.33
C ASP A 7 -10.84 -7.96 1.05
N VAL A 8 -12.09 -7.55 1.18
CA VAL A 8 -12.83 -7.63 2.44
C VAL A 8 -12.95 -9.07 2.97
N ASP A 9 -12.77 -10.04 2.10
CA ASP A 9 -12.83 -11.46 2.45
C ASP A 9 -11.47 -12.05 2.80
N ASP A 10 -10.41 -11.25 2.85
CA ASP A 10 -9.08 -11.73 3.20
C ASP A 10 -9.01 -11.98 4.71
N PRO A 11 -8.94 -13.24 5.16
CA PRO A 11 -8.92 -13.56 6.60
C PRO A 11 -7.65 -13.11 7.30
N GLU A 12 -6.57 -12.83 6.56
CA GLU A 12 -5.32 -12.35 7.13
C GLU A 12 -5.33 -10.84 7.31
N CYS A 13 -6.30 -10.17 6.71
CA CYS A 13 -6.35 -8.71 6.67
C CYS A 13 -7.59 -8.18 7.36
N ASN A 14 -7.81 -8.59 8.60
CA ASN A 14 -8.96 -8.15 9.38
C ASN A 14 -8.62 -7.03 10.37
N GLN A 15 -7.42 -6.45 10.26
CA GLN A 15 -6.96 -5.40 11.16
C GLN A 15 -6.45 -4.20 10.36
N ASN A 16 -6.28 -3.06 11.04
CA ASN A 16 -5.87 -1.81 10.40
C ASN A 16 -4.40 -1.78 9.98
N ASP A 17 -3.63 -2.79 10.35
CA ASP A 17 -2.19 -2.87 10.06
C ASP A 17 -1.85 -3.67 8.80
N CYS A 18 -2.86 -4.04 8.01
CA CYS A 18 -2.63 -4.74 6.75
C CYS A 18 -2.00 -3.81 5.70
N PRO A 19 -1.06 -4.32 4.89
CA PRO A 19 -0.51 -3.53 3.80
C PRO A 19 -1.57 -3.26 2.74
N ASN A 20 -1.68 -1.99 2.33
CA ASN A 20 -2.68 -1.57 1.36
C ASN A 20 -2.16 -0.41 0.53
N LEU A 21 -2.73 -0.26 -0.67
CA LEU A 21 -2.52 0.91 -1.50
C LEU A 21 -3.83 1.65 -1.69
N TYR A 22 -3.74 2.98 -1.76
CA TYR A 22 -4.89 3.86 -1.88
C TYR A 22 -4.63 4.87 -3.00
N ARG A 23 -5.67 5.17 -3.75
CA ARG A 23 -5.61 6.21 -4.78
C ARG A 23 -6.20 7.50 -4.22
N THR A 24 -5.45 8.59 -4.31
CA THR A 24 -5.93 9.89 -3.85
C THR A 24 -6.67 10.63 -4.96
N LYS A 25 -7.45 11.63 -4.58
CA LYS A 25 -8.13 12.49 -5.54
C LYS A 25 -7.16 13.37 -6.32
N ARG A 26 -5.92 13.50 -5.84
CA ARG A 26 -4.89 14.32 -6.47
C ARG A 26 -4.12 13.58 -7.56
N GLY A 27 -4.45 12.32 -7.80
CA GLY A 27 -3.75 11.51 -8.80
C GLY A 27 -2.45 10.90 -8.29
N SER A 28 -2.34 10.71 -6.98
CA SER A 28 -1.19 10.05 -6.35
C SER A 28 -1.61 8.75 -5.68
N ILE A 29 -0.64 7.99 -5.22
CA ILE A 29 -0.86 6.71 -4.54
C ILE A 29 -0.27 6.80 -3.14
N ILE A 30 -1.05 6.39 -2.15
CA ILE A 30 -0.58 6.23 -0.78
C ILE A 30 -0.34 4.74 -0.53
N VAL A 31 0.83 4.43 0.03
CA VAL A 31 1.23 3.06 0.34
C VAL A 31 1.29 2.90 1.85
N GLN A 32 0.52 1.96 2.37
CA GLN A 32 0.55 1.57 3.77
C GLN A 32 1.29 0.24 3.89
N GLY A 33 2.29 0.18 4.74
CA GLY A 33 3.07 -1.02 4.97
C GLY A 33 3.94 -0.90 6.20
N ASP A 34 4.77 -1.90 6.43
CA ASP A 34 5.72 -1.86 7.55
C ASP A 34 6.82 -0.85 7.26
N VAL A 35 7.18 -0.08 8.28
CA VAL A 35 8.31 0.85 8.15
C VAL A 35 9.59 0.05 7.90
N SER A 36 10.33 0.45 6.87
CA SER A 36 11.59 -0.20 6.50
C SER A 36 12.77 0.66 6.90
N ASP A 37 13.82 0.02 7.39
CA ASP A 37 15.10 0.67 7.72
C ASP A 37 16.21 0.24 6.75
N ALA A 38 15.85 -0.19 5.55
CA ALA A 38 16.83 -0.67 4.56
C ALA A 38 17.91 0.36 4.25
N PHE A 39 17.55 1.65 4.27
CA PHE A 39 18.50 2.76 4.19
C PHE A 39 17.82 4.01 4.76
N THR A 40 18.61 5.08 4.95
CA THR A 40 18.09 6.34 5.48
C THR A 40 17.63 7.22 4.32
N PRO A 41 16.32 7.50 4.20
CA PRO A 41 15.83 8.38 3.14
C PRO A 41 16.13 9.85 3.44
N SER A 42 15.87 10.71 2.46
CA SER A 42 15.99 12.14 2.64
C SER A 42 14.97 12.66 3.66
N ASP A 43 15.24 13.82 4.25
CA ASP A 43 14.33 14.45 5.21
C ASP A 43 12.94 14.63 4.59
N GLY A 44 11.92 14.28 5.34
CA GLY A 44 10.54 14.36 4.89
C GLY A 44 10.05 13.14 4.12
N GLU A 45 10.94 12.18 3.90
CA GLU A 45 10.59 10.92 3.23
C GLU A 45 10.66 9.76 4.19
N GLY A 46 9.99 8.67 3.86
CA GLY A 46 10.01 7.45 4.63
C GLY A 46 10.02 6.23 3.72
N LEU A 47 10.39 5.09 4.27
CA LEU A 47 10.39 3.82 3.56
C LEU A 47 9.35 2.90 4.18
N VAL A 48 8.61 2.20 3.32
CA VAL A 48 7.71 1.12 3.76
C VAL A 48 7.92 -0.09 2.86
N GLU A 49 7.65 -1.25 3.42
CA GLU A 49 7.68 -2.51 2.68
C GLU A 49 6.28 -3.06 2.53
N ILE A 50 5.97 -3.59 1.36
CA ILE A 50 4.73 -4.32 1.12
C ILE A 50 5.07 -5.61 0.36
N PRO A 51 4.29 -6.68 0.53
CA PRO A 51 4.45 -7.88 -0.28
C PRO A 51 4.18 -7.58 -1.75
N GLU A 52 4.89 -8.27 -2.64
CA GLU A 52 4.73 -8.08 -4.09
C GLU A 52 3.29 -8.27 -4.56
N HIS A 53 2.58 -9.23 -3.98
CA HIS A 53 1.21 -9.51 -4.41
C HIS A 53 0.27 -8.34 -4.13
N VAL A 54 0.55 -7.54 -3.11
CA VAL A 54 -0.25 -6.34 -2.81
C VAL A 54 -0.08 -5.31 -3.93
N LEU A 55 1.14 -5.13 -4.42
CA LEU A 55 1.40 -4.22 -5.53
C LEU A 55 0.72 -4.72 -6.82
N ARG A 56 0.78 -6.01 -7.09
CA ARG A 56 0.10 -6.59 -8.25
C ARG A 56 -1.41 -6.38 -8.20
N GLU A 57 -2.00 -6.55 -7.02
CA GLU A 57 -3.43 -6.34 -6.83
C GLU A 57 -3.82 -4.89 -7.13
N ALA A 58 -3.03 -3.93 -6.65
CA ALA A 58 -3.26 -2.52 -6.92
C ALA A 58 -3.15 -2.22 -8.43
N PHE A 59 -2.18 -2.82 -9.07
CA PHE A 59 -1.98 -2.70 -10.53
C PHE A 59 -3.21 -3.12 -11.30
N ARG A 60 -3.77 -4.27 -10.93
CA ARG A 60 -5.01 -4.78 -11.55
C ARG A 60 -6.20 -3.89 -11.28
N ALA A 61 -6.32 -3.39 -10.04
CA ALA A 61 -7.42 -2.51 -9.66
C ALA A 61 -7.40 -1.21 -10.47
N LEU A 62 -6.20 -0.73 -10.82
CA LEU A 62 -6.04 0.48 -11.64
C LEU A 62 -6.22 0.22 -13.14
N GLY A 63 -6.23 -1.03 -13.55
CA GLY A 63 -6.35 -1.37 -14.97
C GLY A 63 -5.08 -1.14 -15.76
N TRP A 64 -3.97 -1.21 -15.12
CA TRP A 64 -2.67 -0.93 -15.74
C TRP A 64 -2.02 -2.17 -16.35
#